data_53ee6bc294cd72ded31dbc84abee2bb9
#
_entry.id   53ee6bc294cd72ded31dbc84abee2bb9
#
_cell.length_a   1.000
_cell.length_b   1.000
_cell.length_c   1.000
_cell.angle_alpha   90.00
_cell.angle_beta   90.00
_cell.angle_gamma   90.00
#
_symmetry.space_group_name_H-M   'P 1'
#
loop_
_entity.id
_entity.type
_entity.pdbx_description
1 polymer ?
#
loop_
_entity_poly.entity_id
_entity_poly.type
_entity_poly.pdbx_seq_one_letter_code
_entity_poly.pdbx_strand_id
1 'polypeptide(L)'
;MSYWMELSFNNRQEWFYIPVLPASIEMSESGSGSTFNVAALGEINVIKDRKLSEYSFASFFPKEGSPFWPELVKPAPEDTGAPRVKEDFKPPGECVKLIMKWMESKRPIRLKYKGSTFDIDSAVSIESFQWKETAGGGGDIEYSIKLKHYVFYSARKVTVQNGQATSPSSKRPDERVQPKTYTLRAGDSLWKVAQTMLGDGSRWGEIQRLNGIKDAEIRRLPVGKVLKLP
;
A
#
# COMPACT_ATOMS: atom_id res chain seq x y z
N MET A 1 -5.57 17.60 19.81
CA MET A 1 -5.04 16.96 18.58
C MET A 1 -5.09 15.45 18.80
N SER A 2 -5.55 14.72 17.80
CA SER A 2 -5.73 13.26 17.91
C SER A 2 -4.63 12.57 17.13
N TYR A 3 -3.74 11.85 17.81
CA TYR A 3 -2.76 10.96 17.18
C TYR A 3 -3.45 9.68 16.73
N TRP A 4 -3.12 9.19 15.58
CA TRP A 4 -3.55 7.87 15.11
C TRP A 4 -2.59 7.32 14.06
N MET A 5 -2.59 6.00 13.89
CA MET A 5 -1.80 5.30 12.90
C MET A 5 -2.61 4.19 12.26
N GLU A 6 -2.56 4.10 10.94
CA GLU A 6 -3.23 3.08 10.11
C GLU A 6 -2.21 2.37 9.23
N LEU A 7 -2.32 1.07 9.16
CA LEU A 7 -1.70 0.25 8.12
C LEU A 7 -2.80 -0.27 7.21
N SER A 8 -2.62 -0.12 5.91
CA SER A 8 -3.60 -0.57 4.93
C SER A 8 -2.95 -1.17 3.68
N PHE A 9 -3.68 -2.05 3.02
CA PHE A 9 -3.26 -2.78 1.84
C PHE A 9 -4.33 -2.71 0.75
N ASN A 10 -3.87 -2.72 -0.52
CA ASN A 10 -4.74 -2.77 -1.69
C ASN A 10 -5.82 -1.68 -1.70
N ASN A 11 -5.39 -0.42 -1.55
CA ASN A 11 -6.28 0.73 -1.52
C ASN A 11 -7.35 0.65 -0.43
N ARG A 12 -6.92 0.26 0.78
CA ARG A 12 -7.76 0.12 1.97
C ARG A 12 -8.84 -0.98 1.89
N GLN A 13 -8.62 -2.03 1.07
CA GLN A 13 -9.46 -3.22 1.12
C GLN A 13 -9.21 -4.04 2.38
N GLU A 14 -7.97 -4.07 2.83
CA GLU A 14 -7.55 -4.64 4.11
C GLU A 14 -6.83 -3.56 4.88
N TRP A 15 -7.20 -3.35 6.12
CA TRP A 15 -6.63 -2.30 6.94
C TRP A 15 -6.92 -2.53 8.42
N PHE A 16 -6.14 -1.88 9.27
CA PHE A 16 -6.43 -1.73 10.69
C PHE A 16 -5.73 -0.51 11.25
N TYR A 17 -6.30 0.04 12.32
CA TYR A 17 -5.62 1.03 13.13
C TYR A 17 -4.74 0.35 14.17
N ILE A 18 -3.59 0.96 14.46
CA ILE A 18 -2.73 0.55 15.57
C ILE A 18 -3.44 0.89 16.87
N PRO A 19 -3.84 -0.11 17.67
CA PRO A 19 -4.65 0.12 18.87
C PRO A 19 -3.89 0.85 19.97
N VAL A 20 -2.63 0.51 20.17
CA VAL A 20 -1.71 1.20 21.07
C VAL A 20 -0.63 1.85 20.25
N LEU A 21 -0.62 3.18 20.25
CA LEU A 21 0.39 3.92 19.48
C LEU A 21 1.79 3.66 20.06
N PRO A 22 2.80 3.55 19.20
CA PRO A 22 4.19 3.44 19.65
C PRO A 22 4.60 4.68 20.44
N ALA A 23 5.49 4.52 21.42
CA ALA A 23 6.05 5.62 22.18
C ALA A 23 6.83 6.60 21.30
N SER A 24 7.45 6.08 20.22
CA SER A 24 8.16 6.86 19.21
C SER A 24 8.03 6.21 17.85
N ILE A 25 8.04 7.03 16.81
CA ILE A 25 8.26 6.59 15.44
C ILE A 25 9.58 7.20 14.97
N GLU A 26 10.52 6.35 14.59
CA GLU A 26 11.79 6.77 14.05
C GLU A 26 11.72 6.84 12.54
N MET A 27 12.18 7.95 11.97
CA MET A 27 12.33 8.12 10.54
C MET A 27 13.80 8.37 10.22
N SER A 28 14.39 7.49 9.42
CA SER A 28 15.79 7.59 9.00
C SER A 28 15.86 8.00 7.54
N GLU A 29 16.63 9.06 7.30
CA GLU A 29 16.95 9.54 5.96
C GLU A 29 18.46 9.60 5.78
N SER A 30 18.98 9.11 4.68
CA SER A 30 20.41 9.12 4.40
C SER A 30 20.70 9.45 2.94
N GLY A 31 21.82 10.13 2.71
CA GLY A 31 22.35 10.35 1.37
C GLY A 31 23.02 9.10 0.80
N SER A 32 23.09 9.01 -0.51
CA SER A 32 23.81 7.94 -1.21
C SER A 32 25.14 8.42 -1.83
N GLY A 33 25.73 9.49 -1.29
CA GLY A 33 26.99 10.05 -1.76
C GLY A 33 28.14 9.04 -1.80
N SER A 34 29.15 9.33 -2.60
CA SER A 34 30.36 8.51 -2.72
C SER A 34 31.60 9.38 -2.63
N THR A 35 32.59 8.90 -1.93
CA THR A 35 33.86 9.59 -1.77
C THR A 35 34.90 8.93 -2.68
N PHE A 36 35.70 9.74 -3.36
CA PHE A 36 36.77 9.32 -4.27
C PHE A 36 38.06 10.06 -3.94
N ASN A 37 39.15 9.34 -4.00
CA ASN A 37 40.47 9.94 -3.86
C ASN A 37 41.03 10.26 -5.25
N VAL A 38 41.28 11.54 -5.53
CA VAL A 38 41.72 12.02 -6.83
C VAL A 38 43.16 12.55 -6.71
N ALA A 39 44.03 12.06 -7.56
CA ALA A 39 45.43 12.54 -7.60
C ALA A 39 45.47 14.07 -7.77
N ALA A 40 46.30 14.75 -6.97
CA ALA A 40 46.47 16.19 -6.91
C ALA A 40 45.32 17.02 -6.32
N LEU A 41 44.11 16.44 -6.12
CA LEU A 41 42.95 17.12 -5.50
C LEU A 41 42.64 16.59 -4.10
N GLY A 42 43.12 15.38 -3.77
CA GLY A 42 42.81 14.72 -2.51
C GLY A 42 41.43 14.05 -2.55
N GLU A 43 40.81 13.97 -1.40
CA GLU A 43 39.49 13.34 -1.25
C GLU A 43 38.36 14.27 -1.68
N ILE A 44 37.53 13.81 -2.63
CA ILE A 44 36.33 14.53 -3.08
C ILE A 44 35.09 13.75 -2.71
N ASN A 45 34.06 14.45 -2.27
CA ASN A 45 32.75 13.87 -1.99
C ASN A 45 31.75 14.24 -3.09
N VAL A 46 31.18 13.22 -3.75
CA VAL A 46 30.13 13.39 -4.76
C VAL A 46 28.77 13.20 -4.08
N ILE A 47 28.00 14.28 -4.04
CA ILE A 47 26.64 14.26 -3.51
C ILE A 47 25.72 13.59 -4.56
N LYS A 48 24.99 12.58 -4.13
CA LYS A 48 23.98 11.87 -4.94
C LYS A 48 22.60 12.01 -4.30
N ASP A 49 21.59 11.51 -4.99
CA ASP A 49 20.22 11.48 -4.47
C ASP A 49 20.13 10.78 -3.11
N ARG A 50 19.15 11.17 -2.31
CA ARG A 50 18.89 10.52 -1.02
C ARG A 50 18.43 9.07 -1.22
N LYS A 51 18.74 8.22 -0.26
CA LYS A 51 18.16 6.88 -0.17
C LYS A 51 16.68 6.95 0.18
N LEU A 52 15.99 5.84 0.02
CA LEU A 52 14.59 5.73 0.44
C LEU A 52 14.49 5.87 1.95
N SER A 53 13.50 6.64 2.41
CA SER A 53 13.23 6.83 3.85
C SER A 53 12.87 5.51 4.51
N GLU A 54 13.36 5.28 5.70
CA GLU A 54 13.05 4.11 6.52
C GLU A 54 12.28 4.57 7.76
N TYR A 55 11.29 3.78 8.15
CA TYR A 55 10.47 4.02 9.34
C TYR A 55 10.58 2.82 10.26
N SER A 56 10.77 3.05 11.56
CA SER A 56 10.78 1.98 12.55
C SER A 56 10.00 2.37 13.79
N PHE A 57 9.27 1.42 14.32
CA PHE A 57 8.55 1.59 15.59
C PHE A 57 8.24 0.24 16.23
N ALA A 58 8.01 0.29 17.54
CA ALA A 58 7.62 -0.87 18.32
C ALA A 58 6.43 -0.51 19.21
N SER A 59 5.53 -1.46 19.39
CA SER A 59 4.36 -1.34 20.25
C SER A 59 3.83 -2.74 20.60
N PHE A 60 2.60 -2.81 21.03
CA PHE A 60 1.93 -4.09 21.26
C PHE A 60 0.48 -4.04 20.78
N PHE A 61 -0.03 -5.20 20.41
CA PHE A 61 -1.44 -5.42 20.13
C PHE A 61 -2.10 -5.94 21.39
N PRO A 62 -2.98 -5.15 22.03
CA PRO A 62 -3.65 -5.55 23.27
C PRO A 62 -4.70 -6.63 22.98
N LYS A 63 -4.83 -7.59 23.89
CA LYS A 63 -5.94 -8.53 23.88
C LYS A 63 -7.27 -7.81 24.13
N GLU A 64 -8.34 -8.32 23.55
CA GLU A 64 -9.69 -7.84 23.85
C GLU A 64 -10.00 -8.00 25.35
N GLY A 65 -10.47 -6.91 25.98
CA GLY A 65 -10.66 -6.82 27.42
C GLY A 65 -9.43 -6.42 28.23
N SER A 66 -8.27 -6.18 27.58
CA SER A 66 -7.12 -5.51 28.20
C SER A 66 -7.47 -4.05 28.52
N PRO A 67 -6.92 -3.46 29.60
CA PRO A 67 -7.08 -2.02 29.88
C PRO A 67 -6.62 -1.10 28.73
N PHE A 68 -5.78 -1.61 27.86
CA PHE A 68 -5.27 -0.91 26.67
C PHE A 68 -6.12 -1.15 25.42
N TRP A 69 -7.13 -2.02 25.49
CA TRP A 69 -8.06 -2.20 24.40
C TRP A 69 -8.94 -0.96 24.24
N PRO A 70 -9.03 -0.36 23.05
CA PRO A 70 -9.78 0.87 22.85
C PRO A 70 -11.30 0.60 22.91
N GLU A 71 -11.85 0.55 24.12
CA GLU A 71 -13.30 0.31 24.33
C GLU A 71 -14.16 1.53 24.01
N LEU A 72 -13.60 2.74 24.18
CA LEU A 72 -14.29 4.01 24.03
C LEU A 72 -13.54 4.89 23.03
N VAL A 73 -13.79 4.66 21.75
CA VAL A 73 -13.36 5.61 20.73
C VAL A 73 -14.38 6.74 20.69
N LYS A 74 -14.00 7.92 21.18
CA LYS A 74 -14.83 9.12 20.96
C LYS A 74 -14.88 9.37 19.46
N PRO A 75 -16.08 9.57 18.87
CA PRO A 75 -16.17 9.85 17.44
C PRO A 75 -15.28 11.06 17.11
N ALA A 76 -14.27 10.83 16.31
CA ALA A 76 -13.45 11.91 15.78
C ALA A 76 -14.27 12.70 14.74
N PRO A 77 -13.98 14.00 14.53
CA PRO A 77 -14.57 14.76 13.43
C PRO A 77 -14.38 14.03 12.10
N GLU A 78 -15.37 14.11 11.21
CA GLU A 78 -15.44 13.32 9.97
C GLU A 78 -14.19 13.43 9.07
N ASP A 79 -13.51 14.56 9.13
CA ASP A 79 -12.37 14.88 8.25
C ASP A 79 -11.00 14.41 8.77
N THR A 80 -10.91 13.82 9.97
CA THR A 80 -9.60 13.51 10.58
C THR A 80 -9.04 12.16 10.18
N GLY A 81 -9.86 11.24 9.64
CA GLY A 81 -9.45 9.87 9.32
C GLY A 81 -9.10 9.01 10.55
N ALA A 82 -9.33 9.53 11.77
CA ALA A 82 -9.09 8.80 13.01
C ALA A 82 -10.11 7.66 13.21
N PRO A 83 -9.78 6.61 14.00
CA PRO A 83 -10.71 5.52 14.30
C PRO A 83 -11.95 6.05 15.03
N ARG A 84 -13.12 5.52 14.66
CA ARG A 84 -14.42 6.03 15.12
C ARG A 84 -15.18 5.04 15.98
N VAL A 85 -14.98 3.75 15.74
CA VAL A 85 -15.72 2.67 16.36
C VAL A 85 -14.79 1.53 16.77
N LYS A 86 -15.26 0.69 17.70
CA LYS A 86 -14.48 -0.45 18.20
C LYS A 86 -14.11 -1.42 17.07
N GLU A 87 -14.95 -1.56 16.07
CA GLU A 87 -14.78 -2.42 14.90
C GLU A 87 -13.62 -2.00 13.98
N ASP A 88 -13.12 -0.77 14.15
CA ASP A 88 -11.91 -0.29 13.43
C ASP A 88 -10.63 -0.96 13.97
N PHE A 89 -10.69 -1.61 15.12
CA PHE A 89 -9.58 -2.34 15.72
C PHE A 89 -9.75 -3.84 15.56
N LYS A 90 -8.62 -4.53 15.39
CA LYS A 90 -8.60 -5.99 15.17
C LYS A 90 -7.91 -6.71 16.34
N PRO A 91 -8.34 -7.94 16.64
CA PRO A 91 -7.65 -8.78 17.62
C PRO A 91 -6.16 -8.97 17.28
N PRO A 92 -5.28 -9.14 18.30
CA PRO A 92 -3.82 -9.25 18.10
C PRO A 92 -3.42 -10.25 17.02
N GLY A 93 -3.98 -11.45 17.07
CA GLY A 93 -3.67 -12.50 16.11
C GLY A 93 -4.09 -12.18 14.67
N GLU A 94 -5.15 -11.38 14.48
CA GLU A 94 -5.54 -10.92 13.14
C GLU A 94 -4.57 -9.87 12.60
N CYS A 95 -4.13 -8.93 13.45
CA CYS A 95 -3.13 -7.93 13.06
C CYS A 95 -1.85 -8.60 12.58
N VAL A 96 -1.34 -9.59 13.35
CA VAL A 96 -0.14 -10.37 12.99
C VAL A 96 -0.35 -11.10 11.66
N LYS A 97 -1.47 -11.82 11.50
CA LYS A 97 -1.79 -12.55 10.26
C LYS A 97 -1.88 -11.64 9.04
N LEU A 98 -2.48 -10.46 9.18
CA LEU A 98 -2.57 -9.48 8.09
C LEU A 98 -1.18 -8.98 7.67
N ILE A 99 -0.33 -8.60 8.63
CA ILE A 99 1.03 -8.14 8.33
C ILE A 99 1.82 -9.23 7.62
N MET A 100 1.79 -10.48 8.12
CA MET A 100 2.46 -11.62 7.47
C MET A 100 1.95 -11.86 6.05
N LYS A 101 0.63 -11.85 5.85
CA LYS A 101 -0.02 -11.98 4.55
C LYS A 101 0.44 -10.88 3.57
N TRP A 102 0.55 -9.64 4.06
CA TRP A 102 1.01 -8.52 3.23
C TRP A 102 2.47 -8.67 2.85
N MET A 103 3.33 -9.14 3.77
CA MET A 103 4.73 -9.47 3.45
C MET A 103 4.84 -10.54 2.37
N GLU A 104 4.06 -11.62 2.47
CA GLU A 104 4.03 -12.70 1.47
C GLU A 104 3.54 -12.23 0.10
N SER A 105 2.67 -11.21 0.06
CA SER A 105 2.15 -10.65 -1.19
C SER A 105 3.22 -9.99 -2.05
N LYS A 106 4.38 -9.61 -1.47
CA LYS A 106 5.48 -8.86 -2.11
C LYS A 106 5.02 -7.53 -2.71
N ARG A 107 4.01 -6.92 -2.12
CA ARG A 107 3.44 -5.65 -2.55
C ARG A 107 3.54 -4.60 -1.44
N PRO A 108 3.63 -3.32 -1.80
CA PRO A 108 3.66 -2.27 -0.80
C PRO A 108 2.34 -2.18 -0.03
N ILE A 109 2.45 -1.76 1.21
CA ILE A 109 1.34 -1.33 2.05
C ILE A 109 1.34 0.18 2.14
N ARG A 110 0.30 0.76 2.72
CA ARG A 110 0.24 2.18 3.01
C ARG A 110 0.33 2.40 4.51
N LEU A 111 1.28 3.24 4.89
CA LEU A 111 1.42 3.77 6.25
C LEU A 111 0.79 5.15 6.30
N LYS A 112 -0.19 5.34 7.18
CA LYS A 112 -0.71 6.66 7.55
C LYS A 112 -0.46 6.89 9.02
N TYR A 113 0.18 7.98 9.34
CA TYR A 113 0.40 8.44 10.71
C TYR A 113 0.00 9.91 10.78
N LYS A 114 -0.84 10.22 11.76
CA LYS A 114 -1.21 11.58 12.11
C LYS A 114 -0.55 11.98 13.41
N GLY A 115 0.38 12.93 13.32
CA GLY A 115 1.06 13.50 14.46
C GLY A 115 0.55 14.89 14.82
N SER A 116 1.24 15.55 15.75
CA SER A 116 0.96 16.95 16.09
C SER A 116 1.62 17.94 15.13
N THR A 117 2.80 17.61 14.65
CA THR A 117 3.65 18.48 13.82
C THR A 117 3.99 17.86 12.48
N PHE A 118 3.94 16.55 12.39
CA PHE A 118 4.33 15.82 11.18
C PHE A 118 3.36 14.69 10.88
N ASP A 119 2.91 14.63 9.63
CA ASP A 119 2.02 13.58 9.11
C ASP A 119 2.78 12.72 8.12
N ILE A 120 2.54 11.41 8.15
CA ILE A 120 3.06 10.46 7.17
C ILE A 120 1.88 9.86 6.41
N ASP A 121 1.94 9.89 5.10
CA ASP A 121 1.03 9.18 4.21
C ASP A 121 1.84 8.65 3.03
N SER A 122 2.38 7.44 3.17
CA SER A 122 3.36 6.87 2.24
C SER A 122 3.07 5.42 1.92
N ALA A 123 3.34 5.04 0.67
CA ALA A 123 3.49 3.65 0.30
C ALA A 123 4.83 3.14 0.85
N VAL A 124 4.83 1.97 1.49
CA VAL A 124 6.01 1.39 2.13
C VAL A 124 6.07 -0.12 1.92
N SER A 125 7.28 -0.68 1.85
CA SER A 125 7.53 -2.12 1.96
C SER A 125 7.80 -2.49 3.41
N ILE A 126 7.40 -3.69 3.81
CA ILE A 126 7.73 -4.23 5.13
C ILE A 126 9.07 -4.93 5.02
N GLU A 127 10.11 -4.35 5.64
CA GLU A 127 11.47 -4.90 5.61
C GLU A 127 11.69 -5.95 6.72
N SER A 128 11.13 -5.71 7.89
CA SER A 128 11.10 -6.71 8.96
C SER A 128 9.89 -6.53 9.86
N PHE A 129 9.36 -7.63 10.34
CA PHE A 129 8.31 -7.68 11.35
C PHE A 129 8.67 -8.77 12.36
N GLN A 130 8.83 -8.38 13.59
CA GLN A 130 9.13 -9.27 14.71
C GLN A 130 8.01 -9.15 15.73
N TRP A 131 7.55 -10.26 16.23
CA TRP A 131 6.52 -10.28 17.27
C TRP A 131 6.81 -11.38 18.28
N LYS A 132 6.34 -11.19 19.49
CA LYS A 132 6.40 -12.21 20.55
C LYS A 132 5.14 -12.16 21.40
N GLU A 133 4.74 -13.32 21.83
CA GLU A 133 3.70 -13.52 22.85
C GLU A 133 4.34 -14.14 24.05
N THR A 134 4.08 -13.58 25.24
CA THR A 134 4.66 -14.07 26.49
C THR A 134 3.62 -14.88 27.25
N ALA A 135 3.95 -16.14 27.55
CA ALA A 135 3.09 -16.98 28.40
C ALA A 135 2.89 -16.31 29.77
N GLY A 136 1.62 -16.12 30.15
CA GLY A 136 1.27 -15.34 31.35
C GLY A 136 1.14 -13.82 31.15
N GLY A 137 1.46 -13.29 29.98
CA GLY A 137 1.34 -11.87 29.62
C GLY A 137 -0.07 -11.41 29.25
N GLY A 138 -1.10 -12.20 29.60
CA GLY A 138 -2.50 -11.80 29.36
C GLY A 138 -3.00 -11.95 27.93
N GLY A 139 -2.15 -12.31 26.98
CA GLY A 139 -2.49 -12.50 25.55
C GLY A 139 -2.25 -11.25 24.69
N ASP A 140 -1.52 -10.27 25.21
CA ASP A 140 -1.00 -9.15 24.44
C ASP A 140 0.18 -9.62 23.60
N ILE A 141 0.32 -9.08 22.37
CA ILE A 141 1.42 -9.42 21.45
C ILE A 141 2.29 -8.18 21.25
N GLU A 142 3.53 -8.24 21.76
CA GLU A 142 4.52 -7.21 21.49
C GLU A 142 5.06 -7.36 20.07
N TYR A 143 5.33 -6.25 19.38
CA TYR A 143 5.89 -6.27 18.04
C TYR A 143 6.85 -5.11 17.79
N SER A 144 7.75 -5.33 16.83
CA SER A 144 8.54 -4.29 16.18
C SER A 144 8.46 -4.44 14.66
N ILE A 145 8.41 -3.31 13.96
CA ILE A 145 8.29 -3.28 12.52
C ILE A 145 9.27 -2.27 11.93
N LYS A 146 9.88 -2.65 10.80
CA LYS A 146 10.68 -1.76 9.96
C LYS A 146 10.07 -1.68 8.59
N LEU A 147 9.85 -0.47 8.14
CA LEU A 147 9.21 -0.14 6.86
C LEU A 147 10.18 0.71 6.05
N LYS A 148 10.11 0.58 4.73
CA LYS A 148 10.90 1.38 3.81
C LYS A 148 10.00 2.02 2.77
N HIS A 149 10.23 3.29 2.48
CA HIS A 149 9.47 4.01 1.48
C HIS A 149 9.50 3.27 0.14
N TYR A 150 8.34 3.11 -0.47
CA TYR A 150 8.21 2.42 -1.75
C TYR A 150 7.85 3.42 -2.85
N VAL A 151 8.67 3.45 -3.89
CA VAL A 151 8.41 4.24 -5.09
C VAL A 151 7.85 3.32 -6.17
N PHE A 152 6.62 3.61 -6.61
CA PHE A 152 6.05 2.86 -7.73
C PHE A 152 6.84 3.11 -9.00
N TYR A 153 7.33 2.06 -9.59
CA TYR A 153 8.02 2.10 -10.86
C TYR A 153 7.31 1.19 -11.87
N SER A 154 7.22 1.65 -13.09
CA SER A 154 6.75 0.86 -14.22
C SER A 154 7.74 1.01 -15.37
N ALA A 155 8.03 -0.09 -16.06
CA ALA A 155 8.77 -0.02 -17.32
C ALA A 155 7.95 0.80 -18.32
N ARG A 156 8.50 1.93 -18.79
CA ARG A 156 7.85 2.77 -19.79
C ARG A 156 8.18 2.21 -21.17
N LYS A 157 7.16 1.89 -21.94
CA LYS A 157 7.33 1.58 -23.36
C LYS A 157 7.56 2.91 -24.08
N VAL A 158 8.78 3.13 -24.51
CA VAL A 158 9.11 4.27 -25.37
C VAL A 158 8.84 3.85 -26.82
N THR A 159 7.95 4.57 -27.48
CA THR A 159 7.72 4.38 -28.92
C THR A 159 8.55 5.41 -29.67
N VAL A 160 9.47 4.96 -30.50
CA VAL A 160 10.25 5.83 -31.36
C VAL A 160 9.53 5.93 -32.72
N GLN A 161 9.03 7.11 -33.05
CA GLN A 161 8.46 7.42 -34.35
C GLN A 161 9.28 8.57 -34.97
N ASN A 162 9.75 8.37 -36.19
CA ASN A 162 10.56 9.36 -36.93
C ASN A 162 11.79 9.89 -36.15
N GLY A 163 12.48 9.04 -35.41
CA GLY A 163 13.64 9.43 -34.60
C GLY A 163 13.35 10.20 -33.32
N GLN A 164 12.08 10.50 -33.04
CA GLN A 164 11.66 11.12 -31.76
C GLN A 164 11.08 10.09 -30.83
N ALA A 165 11.64 10.02 -29.60
CA ALA A 165 11.14 9.18 -28.53
C ALA A 165 9.97 9.88 -27.84
N THR A 166 8.77 9.34 -27.99
CA THR A 166 7.57 9.79 -27.25
C THR A 166 7.30 8.84 -26.10
N SER A 167 7.28 9.37 -24.89
CA SER A 167 6.89 8.65 -23.68
C SER A 167 5.45 9.05 -23.31
N PRO A 168 4.52 8.11 -23.12
CA PRO A 168 3.19 8.47 -22.64
C PRO A 168 3.28 9.12 -21.25
N SER A 169 2.39 10.07 -20.97
CA SER A 169 2.33 10.72 -19.65
C SER A 169 2.19 9.67 -18.54
N SER A 170 2.91 9.86 -17.43
CA SER A 170 2.84 8.93 -16.30
C SER A 170 1.42 8.93 -15.72
N LYS A 171 0.74 7.78 -15.77
CA LYS A 171 -0.47 7.58 -14.98
C LYS A 171 -0.09 7.60 -13.49
N ARG A 172 -1.00 8.14 -12.65
CA ARG A 172 -0.83 8.13 -11.21
C ARG A 172 -0.58 6.69 -10.73
N PRO A 173 0.40 6.45 -9.85
CA PRO A 173 0.63 5.12 -9.29
C PRO A 173 -0.65 4.58 -8.66
N ASP A 174 -1.03 3.36 -9.01
CA ASP A 174 -2.20 2.67 -8.45
C ASP A 174 -1.74 1.54 -7.55
N GLU A 175 -2.13 1.59 -6.28
CA GLU A 175 -1.83 0.58 -5.27
C GLU A 175 -2.70 -0.67 -5.39
N ARG A 176 -3.73 -0.63 -6.25
CA ARG A 176 -4.69 -1.71 -6.39
C ARG A 176 -4.05 -2.99 -6.92
N VAL A 177 -4.37 -4.08 -6.25
CA VAL A 177 -4.19 -5.40 -6.83
C VAL A 177 -5.30 -5.59 -7.85
N GLN A 178 -4.95 -5.58 -9.14
CA GLN A 178 -5.95 -5.80 -10.18
C GLN A 178 -6.48 -7.23 -10.07
N PRO A 179 -7.82 -7.41 -9.97
CA PRO A 179 -8.40 -8.74 -9.96
C PRO A 179 -8.11 -9.45 -11.29
N LYS A 180 -7.81 -10.73 -11.24
CA LYS A 180 -7.57 -11.54 -12.45
C LYS A 180 -8.85 -11.85 -13.22
N THR A 181 -10.01 -11.66 -12.60
CA THR A 181 -11.32 -11.93 -13.18
C THR A 181 -12.31 -10.85 -12.78
N TYR A 182 -13.31 -10.62 -13.62
CA TYR A 182 -14.42 -9.72 -13.37
C TYR A 182 -15.73 -10.35 -13.82
N THR A 183 -16.76 -10.29 -12.98
CA THR A 183 -18.11 -10.76 -13.34
C THR A 183 -18.94 -9.59 -13.85
N LEU A 184 -19.43 -9.70 -15.10
CA LEU A 184 -20.24 -8.68 -15.75
C LEU A 184 -21.53 -8.39 -14.99
N ARG A 185 -21.80 -7.12 -14.77
CA ARG A 185 -23.03 -6.62 -14.16
C ARG A 185 -23.95 -6.00 -15.23
N ALA A 186 -25.22 -5.81 -14.89
CA ALA A 186 -26.13 -5.12 -15.77
C ALA A 186 -25.62 -3.71 -16.13
N GLY A 187 -25.60 -3.40 -17.43
CA GLY A 187 -25.10 -2.10 -17.93
C GLY A 187 -23.59 -2.00 -18.08
N ASP A 188 -22.83 -3.08 -17.90
CA ASP A 188 -21.40 -3.11 -18.16
C ASP A 188 -21.11 -3.32 -19.66
N SER A 189 -20.05 -2.72 -20.13
CA SER A 189 -19.43 -2.95 -21.44
C SER A 189 -17.95 -3.30 -21.24
N LEU A 190 -17.34 -3.97 -22.24
CA LEU A 190 -15.90 -4.26 -22.17
C LEU A 190 -15.06 -3.00 -21.99
N TRP A 191 -15.47 -1.88 -22.60
CA TRP A 191 -14.80 -0.59 -22.43
C TRP A 191 -14.89 -0.10 -20.98
N LYS A 192 -16.09 -0.17 -20.38
CA LYS A 192 -16.32 0.24 -18.98
C LYS A 192 -15.55 -0.64 -18.01
N VAL A 193 -15.51 -1.96 -18.26
CA VAL A 193 -14.71 -2.89 -17.46
C VAL A 193 -13.22 -2.58 -17.59
N ALA A 194 -12.71 -2.33 -18.79
CA ALA A 194 -11.33 -1.94 -19.02
C ALA A 194 -11.01 -0.61 -18.32
N GLN A 195 -11.89 0.38 -18.40
CA GLN A 195 -11.72 1.67 -17.72
C GLN A 195 -11.67 1.50 -16.20
N THR A 196 -12.56 0.69 -15.64
CA THR A 196 -12.68 0.52 -14.18
C THR A 196 -11.57 -0.37 -13.62
N MET A 197 -11.26 -1.48 -14.30
CA MET A 197 -10.33 -2.50 -13.79
C MET A 197 -8.89 -2.25 -14.21
N LEU A 198 -8.66 -1.80 -15.44
CA LEU A 198 -7.32 -1.56 -16.00
C LEU A 198 -6.92 -0.08 -16.00
N GLY A 199 -7.86 0.81 -15.62
CA GLY A 199 -7.66 2.26 -15.63
C GLY A 199 -7.61 2.87 -17.05
N ASP A 200 -7.90 2.08 -18.09
CA ASP A 200 -7.82 2.50 -19.48
C ASP A 200 -8.84 1.77 -20.35
N GLY A 201 -9.92 2.49 -20.71
CA GLY A 201 -10.99 1.93 -21.52
C GLY A 201 -10.54 1.47 -22.92
N SER A 202 -9.47 2.06 -23.49
CA SER A 202 -8.95 1.68 -24.80
C SER A 202 -8.41 0.23 -24.84
N ARG A 203 -8.10 -0.36 -23.69
CA ARG A 203 -7.62 -1.74 -23.52
C ARG A 203 -8.72 -2.81 -23.58
N TRP A 204 -9.95 -2.44 -23.86
CA TRP A 204 -11.08 -3.38 -23.96
C TRP A 204 -10.82 -4.53 -24.96
N GLY A 205 -10.06 -4.28 -26.03
CA GLY A 205 -9.68 -5.30 -27.00
C GLY A 205 -8.75 -6.38 -26.45
N GLU A 206 -7.98 -6.09 -25.39
CA GLU A 206 -7.17 -7.10 -24.69
C GLU A 206 -8.07 -8.08 -23.94
N ILE A 207 -9.09 -7.56 -23.25
CA ILE A 207 -10.09 -8.37 -22.54
C ILE A 207 -10.87 -9.22 -23.53
N GLN A 208 -11.27 -8.65 -24.67
CA GLN A 208 -11.96 -9.36 -25.73
C GLN A 208 -11.15 -10.57 -26.21
N ARG A 209 -9.89 -10.36 -26.59
CA ARG A 209 -9.01 -11.44 -27.08
C ARG A 209 -8.75 -12.51 -26.03
N LEU A 210 -8.51 -12.11 -24.78
CA LEU A 210 -8.21 -13.03 -23.68
C LEU A 210 -9.39 -13.96 -23.37
N ASN A 211 -10.63 -13.50 -23.66
CA ASN A 211 -11.86 -14.24 -23.41
C ASN A 211 -12.49 -14.85 -24.67
N GLY A 212 -11.83 -14.74 -25.84
CA GLY A 212 -12.33 -15.32 -27.10
C GLY A 212 -13.69 -14.74 -27.54
N ILE A 213 -14.00 -13.49 -27.17
CA ILE A 213 -15.28 -12.85 -27.49
C ILE A 213 -15.25 -12.35 -28.95
N LYS A 214 -16.21 -12.79 -29.76
CA LYS A 214 -16.33 -12.35 -31.17
C LYS A 214 -16.95 -10.95 -31.23
N ASP A 215 -16.63 -10.19 -32.29
CA ASP A 215 -17.14 -8.81 -32.46
C ASP A 215 -18.66 -8.73 -32.44
N ALA A 216 -19.36 -9.74 -32.99
CA ALA A 216 -20.82 -9.83 -32.96
C ALA A 216 -21.41 -10.01 -31.55
N GLU A 217 -20.61 -10.51 -30.61
CA GLU A 217 -21.03 -10.80 -29.21
C GLU A 217 -20.83 -9.63 -28.29
N ILE A 218 -19.96 -8.66 -28.63
CA ILE A 218 -19.57 -7.52 -27.76
C ILE A 218 -20.79 -6.75 -27.24
N ARG A 219 -21.82 -6.59 -28.07
CA ARG A 219 -23.04 -5.85 -27.71
C ARG A 219 -24.09 -6.69 -26.99
N ARG A 220 -23.87 -7.99 -26.84
CA ARG A 220 -24.85 -8.96 -26.28
C ARG A 220 -24.22 -9.83 -25.18
N LEU A 221 -23.27 -9.26 -24.44
CA LEU A 221 -22.63 -10.01 -23.37
C LEU A 221 -23.63 -10.31 -22.25
N PRO A 222 -23.76 -11.56 -21.82
CA PRO A 222 -24.70 -11.92 -20.76
C PRO A 222 -24.20 -11.40 -19.41
N VAL A 223 -25.13 -10.87 -18.61
CA VAL A 223 -24.88 -10.52 -17.21
C VAL A 223 -24.48 -11.79 -16.45
N GLY A 224 -23.51 -11.69 -15.57
CA GLY A 224 -22.96 -12.82 -14.82
C GLY A 224 -21.81 -13.55 -15.54
N LYS A 225 -21.47 -13.21 -16.78
CA LYS A 225 -20.29 -13.79 -17.45
C LYS A 225 -19.01 -13.36 -16.74
N VAL A 226 -18.17 -14.33 -16.39
CA VAL A 226 -16.85 -14.08 -15.80
C VAL A 226 -15.84 -13.80 -16.90
N LEU A 227 -15.23 -12.65 -16.87
CA LEU A 227 -14.16 -12.22 -17.78
C LEU A 227 -12.79 -12.41 -17.12
N LYS A 228 -11.84 -12.96 -17.84
CA LYS A 228 -10.42 -12.94 -17.47
C LYS A 228 -9.86 -11.56 -17.80
N LEU A 229 -9.12 -10.97 -16.88
CA LEU A 229 -8.45 -9.68 -17.07
C LEU A 229 -6.96 -9.90 -17.34
N PRO A 230 -6.34 -9.09 -18.20
CA PRO A 230 -4.92 -9.19 -18.53
C PRO A 230 -4.01 -8.73 -17.39
#